data_bf11d5a7ff69be05ab722a5b12e071b5
#
_entry.id   bf11d5a7ff69be05ab722a5b12e071b5
#
_cell.length_a   1.000
_cell.length_b   1.000
_cell.length_c   1.000
_cell.angle_alpha   90.00
_cell.angle_beta   90.00
_cell.angle_gamma   90.00
#
_symmetry.space_group_name_H-M   'P 1'
#
loop_
_entity.id
_entity.type
_entity.pdbx_description
1 polymer ?
#
loop_
_entity_poly.entity_id
_entity_poly.type
_entity_poly.pdbx_seq_one_letter_code
_entity_poly.pdbx_strand_id
1 'polypeptide(L)'
;MKKWFCLALSFMLLFTMVAFAFAEEPANGITAADALHADGEKLVNADGKEVRLRGVNLGGWLIQEDWFCPADNGKRGDHWTLETLISRFGTEKAYELYNIYWDNWITEYDFAQIAEMGFNCVRIPFWYRNFQSDDEGTWILNEAGEKDFSRLDWAVEMCRRYGLYAILDFHGANGCQGAQDHCGQKGNCHFYDKTEQGEAFRAQAVEIWSLLAERYAGDPAVAMFDLLNEPLCDVPRFQRDYKTLNAWYDEAYKAIRAKDPQRVVCMMGTWDIGKLPNPAKMGWTDVVYQLHQYNSRIDGFQSRIDASRALRYNVPLYAGEFHPTAETESSQVNCTVGDILAVYEAEGVNWTVWTWKGYNSWAAWADWFIYGSTEDKLMVDPEKDSFEEIAEKWSAMKTDGGQFYSGHLDEEVAPYLPDGKEPAPSTDSKFIAFFKNIIRKFKTLFEMIVVIFT
;
A
#
# COMPACT_ATOMS: atom_id res chain seq x y z
N MET A 1 -0.81 -49.49 -29.94
CA MET A 1 0.16 -48.39 -29.70
C MET A 1 -0.19 -47.11 -30.46
N LYS A 2 -0.47 -47.12 -31.80
CA LYS A 2 -0.78 -45.89 -32.56
C LYS A 2 -2.03 -45.11 -32.08
N LYS A 3 -3.09 -45.77 -31.63
CA LYS A 3 -4.34 -45.10 -31.14
C LYS A 3 -4.16 -44.37 -29.80
N TRP A 4 -3.29 -44.81 -28.92
CA TRP A 4 -2.99 -44.15 -27.65
C TRP A 4 -2.07 -42.97 -27.83
N PHE A 5 -1.20 -42.97 -28.84
CA PHE A 5 -0.33 -41.84 -29.16
C PHE A 5 -1.11 -40.65 -29.72
N CYS A 6 -2.13 -40.90 -30.56
CA CYS A 6 -3.00 -39.87 -31.07
C CYS A 6 -3.89 -39.23 -29.98
N LEU A 7 -4.37 -40.02 -29.02
CA LEU A 7 -5.15 -39.50 -27.89
C LEU A 7 -4.29 -38.60 -26.96
N ALA A 8 -3.05 -39.01 -26.66
CA ALA A 8 -2.13 -38.23 -25.85
C ALA A 8 -1.72 -36.93 -26.54
N LEU A 9 -1.50 -36.95 -27.88
CA LEU A 9 -1.17 -35.76 -28.66
C LEU A 9 -2.36 -34.79 -28.75
N SER A 10 -3.59 -35.32 -28.90
CA SER A 10 -4.82 -34.52 -28.90
C SER A 10 -5.10 -33.86 -27.54
N PHE A 11 -4.80 -34.60 -26.45
CA PHE A 11 -4.92 -34.02 -25.10
C PHE A 11 -3.86 -32.95 -24.83
N MET A 12 -2.63 -33.11 -25.30
CA MET A 12 -1.56 -32.13 -25.18
C MET A 12 -1.81 -30.90 -26.03
N LEU A 13 -2.36 -31.06 -27.24
CA LEU A 13 -2.77 -29.95 -28.11
C LEU A 13 -4.00 -29.22 -27.57
N LEU A 14 -4.97 -29.90 -26.94
CA LEU A 14 -6.07 -29.26 -26.23
C LEU A 14 -5.58 -28.45 -25.01
N PHE A 15 -4.61 -28.97 -24.27
CA PHE A 15 -4.02 -28.30 -23.11
C PHE A 15 -3.22 -27.05 -23.52
N THR A 16 -2.49 -27.08 -24.64
CA THR A 16 -1.77 -25.92 -25.17
C THR A 16 -2.70 -24.89 -25.81
N MET A 17 -3.81 -25.30 -26.46
CA MET A 17 -4.82 -24.34 -26.96
C MET A 17 -5.66 -23.70 -25.85
N VAL A 18 -5.91 -24.42 -24.75
CA VAL A 18 -6.59 -23.86 -23.57
C VAL A 18 -5.70 -22.87 -22.81
N ALA A 19 -4.38 -23.07 -22.78
CA ALA A 19 -3.45 -22.13 -22.14
C ALA A 19 -3.32 -20.78 -22.91
N PHE A 20 -3.58 -20.74 -24.23
CA PHE A 20 -3.55 -19.51 -25.03
C PHE A 20 -4.91 -18.77 -25.14
N ALA A 21 -6.00 -19.36 -24.65
CA ALA A 21 -7.35 -18.78 -24.78
C ALA A 21 -7.81 -17.98 -23.54
N PHE A 22 -6.97 -17.80 -22.51
CA PHE A 22 -7.33 -17.17 -21.24
C PHE A 22 -6.50 -15.94 -20.87
N ALA A 23 -5.97 -15.24 -21.85
CA ALA A 23 -5.54 -13.87 -21.67
C ALA A 23 -6.62 -12.92 -22.29
N GLU A 24 -7.88 -13.03 -21.86
CA GLU A 24 -8.77 -11.88 -21.93
C GLU A 24 -8.33 -10.93 -20.82
N GLU A 25 -7.78 -9.77 -21.20
CA GLU A 25 -7.58 -8.65 -20.30
C GLU A 25 -8.91 -8.39 -19.55
N PRO A 26 -8.88 -8.19 -18.22
CA PRO A 26 -10.10 -7.91 -17.48
C PRO A 26 -10.77 -6.66 -18.07
N ALA A 27 -12.03 -6.73 -18.40
CA ALA A 27 -12.79 -5.69 -19.10
C ALA A 27 -12.82 -4.32 -18.39
N ASN A 28 -12.29 -4.23 -17.16
CA ASN A 28 -12.20 -3.03 -16.33
C ASN A 28 -10.82 -2.84 -15.65
N GLY A 29 -9.79 -3.58 -16.05
CA GLY A 29 -8.45 -3.47 -15.48
C GLY A 29 -7.69 -2.22 -15.94
N ILE A 30 -6.60 -1.90 -15.26
CA ILE A 30 -5.64 -0.86 -15.67
C ILE A 30 -4.94 -1.30 -16.97
N THR A 31 -4.87 -0.41 -17.94
CA THR A 31 -4.28 -0.61 -19.27
C THR A 31 -3.13 0.37 -19.52
N ALA A 32 -2.40 0.21 -20.63
CA ALA A 32 -1.34 1.15 -21.00
C ALA A 32 -1.86 2.60 -21.21
N ALA A 33 -3.14 2.79 -21.56
CA ALA A 33 -3.74 4.12 -21.68
C ALA A 33 -3.87 4.84 -20.33
N ASP A 34 -3.87 4.09 -19.24
CA ASP A 34 -4.01 4.61 -17.88
C ASP A 34 -2.67 5.01 -17.24
N ALA A 35 -1.53 4.81 -17.92
CA ALA A 35 -0.22 5.23 -17.42
C ALA A 35 -0.22 6.73 -17.11
N LEU A 36 0.18 7.07 -15.86
CA LEU A 36 0.13 8.44 -15.36
C LEU A 36 1.41 9.21 -15.58
N HIS A 37 1.28 10.51 -15.81
CA HIS A 37 2.38 11.48 -15.78
C HIS A 37 1.89 12.83 -15.27
N ALA A 38 2.81 13.70 -14.87
CA ALA A 38 2.50 15.03 -14.36
C ALA A 38 2.51 16.05 -15.51
N ASP A 39 1.41 16.80 -15.66
CA ASP A 39 1.29 17.93 -16.56
C ASP A 39 0.90 19.18 -15.76
N GLY A 40 1.89 19.99 -15.44
CA GLY A 40 1.70 21.14 -14.57
C GLY A 40 1.21 20.71 -13.19
N GLU A 41 0.09 21.23 -12.76
CA GLU A 41 -0.52 20.94 -11.45
C GLU A 41 -1.48 19.74 -11.48
N LYS A 42 -1.49 18.94 -12.56
CA LYS A 42 -2.40 17.82 -12.78
C LYS A 42 -1.64 16.51 -12.98
N LEU A 43 -2.28 15.42 -12.61
CA LEU A 43 -1.97 14.10 -13.15
C LEU A 43 -2.83 13.87 -14.38
N VAL A 44 -2.23 13.35 -15.44
CA VAL A 44 -2.93 12.99 -16.68
C VAL A 44 -2.52 11.57 -17.10
N ASN A 45 -3.41 10.89 -17.81
CA ASN A 45 -3.11 9.59 -18.40
C ASN A 45 -2.39 9.73 -19.77
N ALA A 46 -2.07 8.61 -20.41
CA ALA A 46 -1.37 8.59 -21.70
C ALA A 46 -2.10 9.35 -22.81
N ASP A 47 -3.42 9.51 -22.73
CA ASP A 47 -4.23 10.28 -23.67
C ASP A 47 -4.30 11.78 -23.32
N GLY A 48 -3.61 12.23 -22.27
CA GLY A 48 -3.65 13.62 -21.79
C GLY A 48 -4.92 13.98 -21.02
N LYS A 49 -5.74 13.00 -20.65
CA LYS A 49 -6.94 13.22 -19.84
C LYS A 49 -6.57 13.31 -18.36
N GLU A 50 -7.08 14.34 -17.68
CA GLU A 50 -6.89 14.50 -16.23
C GLU A 50 -7.42 13.29 -15.45
N VAL A 51 -6.59 12.78 -14.56
CA VAL A 51 -6.91 11.72 -13.60
C VAL A 51 -6.76 12.27 -12.18
N ARG A 52 -7.82 12.15 -11.39
CA ARG A 52 -7.83 12.51 -9.98
C ARG A 52 -7.73 11.23 -9.16
N LEU A 53 -6.66 11.10 -8.39
CA LEU A 53 -6.50 9.97 -7.48
C LEU A 53 -7.36 10.20 -6.24
N ARG A 54 -8.23 9.26 -5.94
CA ARG A 54 -9.14 9.22 -4.79
C ARG A 54 -9.07 7.84 -4.19
N GLY A 55 -8.52 7.72 -3.01
CA GLY A 55 -8.22 6.41 -2.47
C GLY A 55 -8.13 6.33 -0.96
N VAL A 56 -7.61 5.20 -0.54
CA VAL A 56 -7.37 4.86 0.87
C VAL A 56 -5.94 4.38 1.07
N ASN A 57 -5.45 4.52 2.29
CA ASN A 57 -4.22 3.87 2.73
C ASN A 57 -4.52 2.44 3.18
N LEU A 58 -3.69 1.47 2.78
CA LEU A 58 -3.67 0.13 3.36
C LEU A 58 -2.78 0.12 4.61
N GLY A 59 -3.09 1.03 5.54
CA GLY A 59 -2.33 1.21 6.77
C GLY A 59 -2.32 -0.03 7.66
N GLY A 60 -1.23 -0.20 8.39
CA GLY A 60 -1.06 -1.33 9.30
C GLY A 60 -0.79 -2.67 8.63
N TRP A 61 -0.76 -2.75 7.29
CA TRP A 61 -0.57 -4.02 6.60
C TRP A 61 0.88 -4.49 6.62
N LEU A 62 1.75 -3.83 5.87
CA LEU A 62 3.15 -4.28 5.72
C LEU A 62 4.06 -3.70 6.81
N ILE A 63 3.60 -2.69 7.53
CA ILE A 63 4.20 -2.12 8.74
C ILE A 63 3.09 -1.81 9.74
N GLN A 64 3.26 -2.20 11.00
CA GLN A 64 2.25 -2.05 12.05
C GLN A 64 2.51 -0.81 12.91
N GLU A 65 1.41 -0.17 13.34
CA GLU A 65 1.41 0.86 14.38
C GLU A 65 0.47 0.42 15.51
N ASP A 66 0.94 0.39 16.76
CA ASP A 66 0.22 -0.22 17.89
C ASP A 66 -1.08 0.49 18.27
N TRP A 67 -1.24 1.75 17.88
CA TRP A 67 -2.45 2.49 18.20
C TRP A 67 -3.69 2.02 17.41
N PHE A 68 -3.51 1.31 16.30
CA PHE A 68 -4.60 0.73 15.52
C PHE A 68 -4.34 -0.68 14.97
N CYS A 69 -3.16 -1.26 15.19
CA CYS A 69 -2.82 -2.62 14.77
C CYS A 69 -2.88 -3.59 15.95
N PRO A 70 -3.04 -4.90 15.70
CA PRO A 70 -3.25 -5.90 16.74
C PRO A 70 -1.94 -6.42 17.37
N ALA A 71 -1.01 -5.51 17.71
CA ALA A 71 0.22 -5.85 18.42
C ALA A 71 0.54 -4.79 19.48
N ASP A 72 0.51 -5.17 20.75
CA ASP A 72 0.88 -4.30 21.87
C ASP A 72 2.40 -4.19 21.95
N ASN A 73 2.99 -3.20 21.32
CA ASN A 73 4.42 -2.92 21.37
C ASN A 73 4.78 -1.72 22.27
N GLY A 74 3.79 -1.13 22.95
CA GLY A 74 3.99 0.01 23.86
C GLY A 74 4.56 1.24 23.16
N LYS A 75 4.15 1.50 21.89
CA LYS A 75 4.62 2.59 21.04
C LYS A 75 6.13 2.58 20.79
N ARG A 76 6.74 1.41 20.72
CA ARG A 76 8.16 1.23 20.38
C ARG A 76 8.41 1.07 18.89
N GLY A 77 7.35 0.77 18.13
CA GLY A 77 7.35 0.54 16.69
C GLY A 77 7.47 -0.94 16.31
N ASP A 78 7.16 -1.25 15.07
CA ASP A 78 7.04 -2.62 14.54
C ASP A 78 8.38 -3.38 14.56
N HIS A 79 9.50 -2.67 14.43
CA HIS A 79 10.83 -3.25 14.54
C HIS A 79 11.02 -3.95 15.90
N TRP A 80 10.56 -3.31 16.98
CA TRP A 80 10.64 -3.93 18.31
C TRP A 80 9.79 -5.20 18.40
N THR A 81 8.61 -5.20 17.80
CA THR A 81 7.74 -6.38 17.70
C THR A 81 8.45 -7.52 16.99
N LEU A 82 8.98 -7.25 15.79
CA LEU A 82 9.67 -8.24 14.97
C LEU A 82 10.92 -8.79 15.70
N GLU A 83 11.78 -7.92 16.24
CA GLU A 83 12.99 -8.35 16.96
C GLU A 83 12.66 -9.16 18.24
N THR A 84 11.56 -8.81 18.92
CA THR A 84 11.08 -9.60 20.07
C THR A 84 10.69 -11.02 19.63
N LEU A 85 9.94 -11.15 18.53
CA LEU A 85 9.56 -12.45 17.98
C LEU A 85 10.78 -13.22 17.45
N ILE A 86 11.73 -12.55 16.80
CA ILE A 86 13.00 -13.16 16.35
C ILE A 86 13.77 -13.71 17.56
N SER A 87 13.88 -12.94 18.62
CA SER A 87 14.58 -13.37 19.85
C SER A 87 13.93 -14.58 20.50
N ARG A 88 12.59 -14.69 20.43
CA ARG A 88 11.83 -15.77 21.07
C ARG A 88 11.77 -17.05 20.23
N PHE A 89 11.58 -16.89 18.94
CA PHE A 89 11.23 -18.01 18.04
C PHE A 89 12.26 -18.26 16.94
N GLY A 90 13.20 -17.33 16.71
CA GLY A 90 14.12 -17.33 15.57
C GLY A 90 13.54 -16.64 14.34
N THR A 91 14.42 -16.19 13.43
CA THR A 91 14.06 -15.36 12.26
C THR A 91 13.00 -16.02 11.38
N GLU A 92 13.16 -17.29 11.02
CA GLU A 92 12.24 -18.03 10.16
C GLU A 92 10.81 -18.02 10.72
N LYS A 93 10.64 -18.38 12.00
CA LYS A 93 9.33 -18.43 12.66
C LYS A 93 8.72 -17.05 12.88
N ALA A 94 9.54 -16.03 13.16
CA ALA A 94 9.05 -14.67 13.28
C ALA A 94 8.45 -14.19 11.96
N TYR A 95 9.12 -14.45 10.83
CA TYR A 95 8.58 -14.13 9.52
C TYR A 95 7.39 -15.02 9.10
N GLU A 96 7.32 -16.27 9.58
CA GLU A 96 6.11 -17.12 9.43
C GLU A 96 4.90 -16.45 10.09
N LEU A 97 5.03 -15.91 11.32
CA LEU A 97 3.97 -15.16 11.99
C LEU A 97 3.60 -13.88 11.22
N TYR A 98 4.59 -13.10 10.76
CA TYR A 98 4.33 -11.91 9.97
C TYR A 98 3.64 -12.24 8.63
N ASN A 99 3.98 -13.34 7.98
CA ASN A 99 3.28 -13.80 6.79
C ASN A 99 1.81 -14.14 7.09
N ILE A 100 1.53 -14.81 8.23
CA ILE A 100 0.14 -15.05 8.68
C ILE A 100 -0.60 -13.71 8.87
N TYR A 101 0.03 -12.72 9.49
CA TYR A 101 -0.56 -11.39 9.66
C TYR A 101 -0.83 -10.72 8.31
N TRP A 102 0.17 -10.61 7.45
CA TRP A 102 0.06 -9.95 6.15
C TRP A 102 -0.98 -10.61 5.23
N ASP A 103 -1.09 -11.95 5.25
CA ASP A 103 -2.06 -12.71 4.45
C ASP A 103 -3.51 -12.53 4.95
N ASN A 104 -3.68 -12.06 6.17
CA ASN A 104 -5.01 -11.91 6.77
C ASN A 104 -5.39 -10.45 7.05
N TRP A 105 -4.45 -9.50 7.16
CA TRP A 105 -4.80 -8.10 7.36
C TRP A 105 -5.43 -7.48 6.13
N ILE A 106 -4.81 -7.64 4.96
CA ILE A 106 -5.35 -7.24 3.66
C ILE A 106 -5.46 -8.47 2.76
N THR A 107 -6.63 -8.67 2.18
CA THR A 107 -6.97 -9.78 1.30
C THR A 107 -7.51 -9.27 -0.04
N GLU A 108 -7.77 -10.16 -0.99
CA GLU A 108 -8.44 -9.80 -2.26
C GLU A 108 -9.83 -9.17 -2.02
N TYR A 109 -10.52 -9.56 -0.94
CA TYR A 109 -11.79 -8.97 -0.55
C TYR A 109 -11.67 -7.45 -0.33
N ASP A 110 -10.61 -6.99 0.33
CA ASP A 110 -10.39 -5.57 0.60
C ASP A 110 -10.23 -4.77 -0.70
N PHE A 111 -9.44 -5.25 -1.66
CA PHE A 111 -9.30 -4.60 -2.97
C PHE A 111 -10.62 -4.56 -3.74
N ALA A 112 -11.42 -5.65 -3.68
CA ALA A 112 -12.72 -5.69 -4.29
C ALA A 112 -13.67 -4.64 -3.69
N GLN A 113 -13.72 -4.53 -2.35
CA GLN A 113 -14.56 -3.54 -1.65
C GLN A 113 -14.12 -2.11 -1.95
N ILE A 114 -12.81 -1.83 -1.96
CA ILE A 114 -12.26 -0.51 -2.31
C ILE A 114 -12.72 -0.10 -3.72
N ALA A 115 -12.63 -1.01 -4.68
CA ALA A 115 -13.08 -0.75 -6.04
C ALA A 115 -14.61 -0.60 -6.16
N GLU A 116 -15.37 -1.43 -5.44
CA GLU A 116 -16.84 -1.37 -5.39
C GLU A 116 -17.34 -0.05 -4.81
N MET A 117 -16.66 0.50 -3.81
CA MET A 117 -16.97 1.82 -3.25
C MET A 117 -16.68 2.97 -4.22
N GLY A 118 -15.93 2.74 -5.31
CA GLY A 118 -15.60 3.75 -6.32
C GLY A 118 -14.25 4.44 -6.12
N PHE A 119 -13.43 4.02 -5.18
CA PHE A 119 -12.04 4.45 -5.11
C PHE A 119 -11.28 4.02 -6.37
N ASN A 120 -10.28 4.79 -6.76
CA ASN A 120 -9.47 4.46 -7.93
C ASN A 120 -7.97 4.27 -7.61
N CYS A 121 -7.57 4.38 -6.36
CA CYS A 121 -6.20 4.10 -5.95
C CYS A 121 -6.12 3.58 -4.51
N VAL A 122 -5.01 2.92 -4.22
CA VAL A 122 -4.59 2.56 -2.86
C VAL A 122 -3.16 3.01 -2.63
N ARG A 123 -2.88 3.59 -1.47
CA ARG A 123 -1.51 3.81 -0.99
C ARG A 123 -1.11 2.61 -0.16
N ILE A 124 0.06 2.04 -0.45
CA ILE A 124 0.57 0.79 0.15
C ILE A 124 1.81 1.12 0.97
N PRO A 125 1.65 1.41 2.28
CA PRO A 125 2.77 1.58 3.18
C PRO A 125 3.57 0.29 3.33
N PHE A 126 4.88 0.34 3.03
CA PHE A 126 5.81 -0.76 3.24
C PHE A 126 7.08 -0.27 3.94
N TRP A 127 7.85 -1.19 4.53
CA TRP A 127 9.12 -0.85 5.14
C TRP A 127 10.24 -1.77 4.65
N TYR A 128 11.50 -1.41 4.95
CA TYR A 128 12.64 -2.18 4.49
C TYR A 128 12.63 -3.65 4.95
N ARG A 129 12.05 -3.95 6.14
CA ARG A 129 11.96 -5.32 6.68
C ARG A 129 10.99 -6.23 5.92
N ASN A 130 10.23 -5.71 4.97
CA ASN A 130 9.49 -6.57 4.03
C ASN A 130 10.43 -7.25 3.01
N PHE A 131 11.65 -6.72 2.83
CA PHE A 131 12.62 -7.20 1.84
C PHE A 131 13.96 -7.62 2.46
N GLN A 132 14.31 -7.08 3.61
CA GLN A 132 15.58 -7.30 4.29
C GLN A 132 15.33 -7.81 5.70
N SER A 133 16.01 -8.89 6.09
CA SER A 133 15.79 -9.58 7.37
C SER A 133 16.48 -8.91 8.56
N ASP A 134 17.36 -7.95 8.29
CA ASP A 134 18.16 -7.24 9.30
C ASP A 134 18.50 -5.81 8.86
N ASP A 135 19.18 -5.07 9.74
CA ASP A 135 19.61 -3.69 9.48
C ASP A 135 20.88 -3.62 8.61
N GLU A 136 21.60 -4.73 8.45
CA GLU A 136 22.75 -4.86 7.55
C GLU A 136 22.33 -4.96 6.08
N GLY A 137 21.03 -5.18 5.82
CA GLY A 137 20.47 -5.24 4.47
C GLY A 137 20.51 -6.64 3.86
N THR A 138 20.51 -7.69 4.68
CA THR A 138 20.40 -9.07 4.22
C THR A 138 19.05 -9.31 3.55
N TRP A 139 19.05 -9.60 2.26
CA TRP A 139 17.82 -9.78 1.49
C TRP A 139 17.07 -11.06 1.87
N ILE A 140 15.76 -10.94 2.03
CA ILE A 140 14.86 -12.09 2.08
C ILE A 140 14.76 -12.66 0.67
N LEU A 141 14.91 -13.98 0.55
CA LEU A 141 14.90 -14.67 -0.72
C LEU A 141 13.66 -15.55 -0.84
N ASN A 142 13.10 -15.61 -2.05
CA ASN A 142 12.03 -16.53 -2.40
C ASN A 142 12.56 -17.98 -2.59
N GLU A 143 11.69 -18.94 -2.87
CA GLU A 143 12.07 -20.36 -3.08
C GLU A 143 13.05 -20.56 -4.24
N ALA A 144 13.10 -19.65 -5.21
CA ALA A 144 14.05 -19.68 -6.32
C ALA A 144 15.42 -19.09 -5.96
N GLY A 145 15.60 -18.54 -4.74
CA GLY A 145 16.82 -17.87 -4.30
C GLY A 145 16.98 -16.44 -4.83
N GLU A 146 15.91 -15.83 -5.30
CA GLU A 146 15.86 -14.46 -5.77
C GLU A 146 15.32 -13.54 -4.66
N LYS A 147 15.63 -12.22 -4.72
CA LYS A 147 15.06 -11.23 -3.79
C LYS A 147 13.54 -11.27 -3.83
N ASP A 148 12.89 -11.39 -2.67
CA ASP A 148 11.46 -11.59 -2.59
C ASP A 148 10.69 -10.26 -2.61
N PHE A 149 9.90 -10.05 -3.66
CA PHE A 149 8.95 -8.95 -3.82
C PHE A 149 7.52 -9.46 -4.00
N SER A 150 7.28 -10.74 -3.78
CA SER A 150 6.03 -11.44 -4.12
C SER A 150 4.78 -10.78 -3.54
N ARG A 151 4.89 -10.19 -2.35
CA ARG A 151 3.77 -9.52 -1.68
C ARG A 151 3.38 -8.20 -2.35
N LEU A 152 4.35 -7.37 -2.74
CA LEU A 152 4.05 -6.18 -3.53
C LEU A 152 3.56 -6.54 -4.93
N ASP A 153 4.10 -7.58 -5.54
CA ASP A 153 3.62 -8.08 -6.83
C ASP A 153 2.16 -8.47 -6.77
N TRP A 154 1.79 -9.22 -5.73
CA TRP A 154 0.41 -9.59 -5.50
C TRP A 154 -0.48 -8.34 -5.33
N ALA A 155 -0.05 -7.35 -4.55
CA ALA A 155 -0.82 -6.13 -4.35
C ALA A 155 -1.01 -5.33 -5.65
N VAL A 156 0.05 -5.19 -6.45
CA VAL A 156 0.00 -4.52 -7.77
C VAL A 156 -0.91 -5.29 -8.73
N GLU A 157 -0.87 -6.63 -8.70
CA GLU A 157 -1.78 -7.45 -9.51
C GLU A 157 -3.25 -7.30 -9.06
N MET A 158 -3.51 -7.21 -7.75
CA MET A 158 -4.87 -6.89 -7.25
C MET A 158 -5.31 -5.51 -7.73
N CYS A 159 -4.44 -4.51 -7.63
CA CYS A 159 -4.72 -3.18 -8.17
C CYS A 159 -5.08 -3.23 -9.66
N ARG A 160 -4.29 -3.92 -10.48
CA ARG A 160 -4.54 -4.11 -11.92
C ARG A 160 -5.89 -4.75 -12.17
N ARG A 161 -6.18 -5.84 -11.46
CA ARG A 161 -7.42 -6.61 -11.61
C ARG A 161 -8.67 -5.80 -11.28
N TYR A 162 -8.61 -5.01 -10.23
CA TYR A 162 -9.74 -4.21 -9.75
C TYR A 162 -9.79 -2.78 -10.31
N GLY A 163 -8.90 -2.44 -11.26
CA GLY A 163 -8.86 -1.12 -11.88
C GLY A 163 -8.45 0.00 -10.92
N LEU A 164 -7.59 -0.32 -9.96
CA LEU A 164 -7.02 0.59 -8.97
C LEU A 164 -5.59 0.96 -9.35
N TYR A 165 -5.17 2.16 -9.03
CA TYR A 165 -3.78 2.57 -9.07
C TYR A 165 -3.09 2.22 -7.74
N ALA A 166 -1.89 1.65 -7.81
CA ALA A 166 -1.02 1.44 -6.65
C ALA A 166 -0.08 2.64 -6.45
N ILE A 167 -0.06 3.20 -5.25
CA ILE A 167 0.92 4.16 -4.79
C ILE A 167 1.82 3.41 -3.81
N LEU A 168 3.07 3.15 -4.20
CA LEU A 168 4.01 2.42 -3.34
C LEU A 168 4.70 3.42 -2.43
N ASP A 169 4.49 3.29 -1.11
CA ASP A 169 4.96 4.21 -0.09
C ASP A 169 6.02 3.57 0.80
N PHE A 170 7.24 4.16 0.78
CA PHE A 170 8.30 3.73 1.69
C PHE A 170 8.10 4.35 3.07
N HIS A 171 7.28 3.67 3.86
CA HIS A 171 6.80 4.14 5.15
C HIS A 171 7.83 4.03 6.27
N GLY A 172 8.70 3.02 6.20
CA GLY A 172 9.78 2.80 7.14
C GLY A 172 11.10 2.47 6.43
N ALA A 173 12.01 3.44 6.35
CA ALA A 173 13.30 3.27 5.71
C ALA A 173 14.35 2.70 6.68
N ASN A 174 15.41 2.10 6.12
CA ASN A 174 16.58 1.66 6.87
C ASN A 174 17.11 2.79 7.77
N GLY A 175 17.29 2.52 9.04
CA GLY A 175 17.75 3.51 10.02
C GLY A 175 16.73 4.57 10.42
N CYS A 176 15.48 4.44 10.00
CA CYS A 176 14.34 5.32 10.26
C CYS A 176 14.53 6.78 9.81
N GLN A 177 13.65 7.25 8.95
CA GLN A 177 13.62 8.61 8.42
C GLN A 177 12.97 9.63 9.35
N GLY A 178 12.36 9.19 10.41
CA GLY A 178 11.72 9.99 11.47
C GLY A 178 12.03 9.42 12.84
N ALA A 179 11.52 10.07 13.90
CA ALA A 179 11.68 9.63 15.28
C ALA A 179 10.37 9.11 15.89
N GLN A 180 9.31 8.98 15.09
CA GLN A 180 8.02 8.44 15.48
C GLN A 180 7.95 6.93 15.23
N ASP A 181 7.10 6.23 15.98
CA ASP A 181 6.96 4.76 15.91
C ASP A 181 6.47 4.24 14.56
N HIS A 182 5.67 5.03 13.82
CA HIS A 182 5.22 4.66 12.48
C HIS A 182 6.38 4.45 11.48
N CYS A 183 7.56 5.05 11.71
CA CYS A 183 8.75 4.78 10.90
C CYS A 183 9.38 3.38 11.16
N GLY A 184 8.79 2.60 12.06
CA GLY A 184 9.26 1.29 12.51
C GLY A 184 9.93 1.31 13.88
N GLN A 185 10.60 2.41 14.30
CA GLN A 185 11.27 2.51 15.61
C GLN A 185 11.09 3.90 16.23
N LYS A 186 10.52 3.96 17.41
CA LYS A 186 10.38 5.21 18.14
C LYS A 186 11.73 5.74 18.66
N GLY A 187 11.95 7.04 18.46
CA GLY A 187 13.14 7.74 18.94
C GLY A 187 14.39 7.54 18.09
N ASN A 188 14.35 6.66 17.10
CA ASN A 188 15.44 6.45 16.16
C ASN A 188 15.24 7.32 14.90
N CYS A 189 16.33 7.96 14.45
CA CYS A 189 16.35 8.71 13.20
C CYS A 189 17.78 8.75 12.68
N HIS A 190 18.33 7.58 12.37
CA HIS A 190 19.72 7.40 11.94
C HIS A 190 19.92 7.56 10.43
N PHE A 191 18.83 7.63 9.67
CA PHE A 191 18.87 7.79 8.22
C PHE A 191 19.68 8.99 7.76
N TYR A 192 19.72 10.09 8.55
CA TYR A 192 20.45 11.32 8.21
C TYR A 192 21.84 11.43 8.85
N ASP A 193 22.27 10.42 9.61
CA ASP A 193 23.58 10.41 10.23
C ASP A 193 24.70 10.48 9.19
N LYS A 194 25.73 11.28 9.50
CA LYS A 194 26.92 11.42 8.65
C LYS A 194 28.01 10.44 9.06
N THR A 195 27.60 9.21 9.29
CA THR A 195 28.41 8.06 9.63
C THR A 195 28.35 7.06 8.48
N GLU A 196 29.32 6.13 8.43
CA GLU A 196 29.28 5.02 7.46
C GLU A 196 27.94 4.25 7.52
N GLN A 197 27.39 4.06 8.71
CA GLN A 197 26.11 3.38 8.88
C GLN A 197 24.95 4.19 8.32
N GLY A 198 24.87 5.50 8.56
CA GLY A 198 23.82 6.34 7.99
C GLY A 198 23.92 6.45 6.47
N GLU A 199 25.15 6.44 5.92
CA GLU A 199 25.37 6.36 4.47
C GLU A 199 24.91 5.01 3.91
N ALA A 200 25.19 3.91 4.62
CA ALA A 200 24.73 2.57 4.24
C ALA A 200 23.20 2.49 4.23
N PHE A 201 22.51 3.01 5.23
CA PHE A 201 21.04 3.04 5.27
C PHE A 201 20.44 3.78 4.06
N ARG A 202 20.97 4.95 3.74
CA ARG A 202 20.53 5.70 2.55
C ARG A 202 20.79 4.96 1.25
N ALA A 203 21.93 4.28 1.14
CA ALA A 203 22.28 3.49 -0.04
C ALA A 203 21.35 2.26 -0.20
N GLN A 204 21.05 1.56 0.90
CA GLN A 204 20.07 0.45 0.91
C GLN A 204 18.69 0.92 0.46
N ALA A 205 18.23 2.07 0.95
CA ALA A 205 16.96 2.65 0.55
C ALA A 205 16.92 3.03 -0.95
N VAL A 206 18.03 3.55 -1.51
CA VAL A 206 18.16 3.80 -2.96
C VAL A 206 18.16 2.48 -3.74
N GLU A 207 18.82 1.43 -3.24
CA GLU A 207 18.82 0.12 -3.87
C GLU A 207 17.42 -0.46 -3.96
N ILE A 208 16.63 -0.39 -2.85
CA ILE A 208 15.22 -0.83 -2.83
C ILE A 208 14.44 -0.12 -3.94
N TRP A 209 14.51 1.21 -4.02
CA TRP A 209 13.82 1.96 -5.06
C TRP A 209 14.29 1.64 -6.48
N SER A 210 15.59 1.42 -6.68
CA SER A 210 16.14 1.02 -7.99
C SER A 210 15.59 -0.33 -8.44
N LEU A 211 15.48 -1.29 -7.53
CA LEU A 211 14.93 -2.62 -7.81
C LEU A 211 13.42 -2.59 -8.07
N LEU A 212 12.67 -1.80 -7.29
CA LEU A 212 11.23 -1.61 -7.52
C LEU A 212 10.98 -0.89 -8.85
N ALA A 213 11.81 0.09 -9.20
CA ALA A 213 11.73 0.79 -10.48
C ALA A 213 12.02 -0.14 -11.68
N GLU A 214 12.99 -1.06 -11.55
CA GLU A 214 13.27 -2.06 -12.57
C GLU A 214 12.12 -3.07 -12.69
N ARG A 215 11.57 -3.51 -11.56
CA ARG A 215 10.50 -4.51 -11.49
C ARG A 215 9.20 -4.02 -12.09
N TYR A 216 8.81 -2.79 -11.81
CA TYR A 216 7.56 -2.20 -12.27
C TYR A 216 7.73 -1.20 -13.43
N ALA A 217 8.87 -1.27 -14.15
CA ALA A 217 9.13 -0.36 -15.26
C ALA A 217 8.01 -0.41 -16.30
N GLY A 218 7.40 0.76 -16.58
CA GLY A 218 6.32 0.89 -17.55
C GLY A 218 4.99 0.25 -17.12
N ASP A 219 4.88 -0.28 -15.91
CA ASP A 219 3.62 -0.84 -15.40
C ASP A 219 2.61 0.27 -15.09
N PRO A 220 1.47 0.37 -15.81
CA PRO A 220 0.49 1.43 -15.63
C PRO A 220 -0.31 1.30 -14.33
N ALA A 221 -0.37 0.11 -13.71
CA ALA A 221 -1.06 -0.08 -12.43
C ALA A 221 -0.33 0.60 -11.27
N VAL A 222 0.99 0.83 -11.38
CA VAL A 222 1.75 1.60 -10.40
C VAL A 222 1.71 3.08 -10.77
N ALA A 223 0.87 3.84 -10.06
CA ALA A 223 0.69 5.28 -10.29
C ALA A 223 1.96 6.07 -10.00
N MET A 224 2.55 5.87 -8.83
CA MET A 224 3.73 6.59 -8.40
C MET A 224 4.49 5.87 -7.29
N PHE A 225 5.76 6.26 -7.14
CA PHE A 225 6.60 5.90 -6.01
C PHE A 225 6.64 7.05 -5.01
N ASP A 226 6.07 6.82 -3.83
CA ASP A 226 6.10 7.73 -2.69
C ASP A 226 7.37 7.47 -1.88
N LEU A 227 8.38 8.30 -2.13
CA LEU A 227 9.77 7.96 -1.82
C LEU A 227 10.06 7.80 -0.33
N LEU A 228 9.36 8.54 0.54
CA LEU A 228 9.64 8.50 1.96
C LEU A 228 8.50 9.12 2.76
N ASN A 229 7.85 8.32 3.59
CA ASN A 229 6.80 8.79 4.49
C ASN A 229 7.36 9.70 5.59
N GLU A 230 6.74 10.85 5.80
CA GLU A 230 6.97 11.79 6.92
C GLU A 230 8.43 11.95 7.36
N PRO A 231 9.35 12.29 6.45
CA PRO A 231 10.76 12.42 6.80
C PRO A 231 10.97 13.50 7.87
N LEU A 232 11.85 13.22 8.84
CA LEU A 232 12.19 14.13 9.93
C LEU A 232 11.02 14.42 10.90
N CYS A 233 9.94 13.62 10.90
CA CYS A 233 8.88 13.73 11.89
C CYS A 233 9.44 13.51 13.30
N ASP A 234 8.92 14.23 14.28
CA ASP A 234 9.37 14.26 15.70
C ASP A 234 10.85 14.57 15.94
N VAL A 235 11.61 14.85 14.88
CA VAL A 235 12.96 15.40 15.01
C VAL A 235 12.84 16.88 15.37
N PRO A 236 13.54 17.38 16.41
CA PRO A 236 13.52 18.78 16.78
C PRO A 236 13.84 19.69 15.59
N ARG A 237 13.07 20.77 15.39
CA ARG A 237 13.17 21.63 14.19
C ARG A 237 14.59 22.09 13.86
N PHE A 238 15.42 22.38 14.89
CA PHE A 238 16.80 22.82 14.72
C PHE A 238 17.78 21.70 14.35
N GLN A 239 17.36 20.43 14.45
CA GLN A 239 18.14 19.24 14.07
C GLN A 239 17.73 18.65 12.72
N ARG A 240 16.64 19.15 12.10
CA ARG A 240 16.15 18.62 10.81
C ARG A 240 17.11 18.92 9.67
N ASP A 241 17.70 17.89 9.10
CA ASP A 241 18.66 17.99 7.99
C ASP A 241 17.98 17.83 6.62
N TYR A 242 17.21 18.84 6.22
CA TYR A 242 16.60 18.89 4.88
C TYR A 242 17.62 18.91 3.75
N LYS A 243 18.88 19.25 4.01
CA LYS A 243 19.93 19.20 2.98
C LYS A 243 20.26 17.76 2.62
N THR A 244 20.44 16.91 3.63
CA THR A 244 20.66 15.46 3.41
C THR A 244 19.42 14.81 2.81
N LEU A 245 18.22 15.14 3.29
CA LEU A 245 16.96 14.64 2.71
C LEU A 245 16.87 14.96 1.21
N ASN A 246 17.03 16.23 0.83
CA ASN A 246 16.89 16.65 -0.57
C ASN A 246 18.00 16.08 -1.47
N ALA A 247 19.22 15.86 -0.94
CA ALA A 247 20.27 15.17 -1.66
C ALA A 247 19.93 13.70 -1.90
N TRP A 248 19.39 13.01 -0.89
CA TRP A 248 18.94 11.63 -1.03
C TRP A 248 17.77 11.51 -2.02
N TYR A 249 16.81 12.45 -2.01
CA TYR A 249 15.75 12.48 -3.02
C TYR A 249 16.31 12.57 -4.44
N ASP A 250 17.36 13.37 -4.65
CA ASP A 250 17.99 13.48 -5.97
C ASP A 250 18.68 12.16 -6.38
N GLU A 251 19.31 11.47 -5.45
CA GLU A 251 19.92 10.14 -5.68
C GLU A 251 18.86 9.10 -6.01
N ALA A 252 17.80 9.00 -5.21
CA ALA A 252 16.68 8.06 -5.42
C ALA A 252 15.96 8.34 -6.75
N TYR A 253 15.67 9.63 -7.03
CA TYR A 253 15.09 10.05 -8.30
C TYR A 253 15.93 9.60 -9.51
N LYS A 254 17.25 9.82 -9.47
CA LYS A 254 18.16 9.40 -10.55
C LYS A 254 18.21 7.88 -10.70
N ALA A 255 18.24 7.14 -9.60
CA ALA A 255 18.22 5.68 -9.62
C ALA A 255 16.93 5.14 -10.25
N ILE A 256 15.78 5.72 -9.90
CA ILE A 256 14.46 5.38 -10.48
C ILE A 256 14.46 5.71 -11.98
N ARG A 257 14.87 6.92 -12.38
CA ARG A 257 14.89 7.35 -13.78
C ARG A 257 15.77 6.49 -14.68
N ALA A 258 16.84 5.90 -14.13
CA ALA A 258 17.70 4.98 -14.86
C ALA A 258 17.01 3.66 -15.22
N LYS A 259 15.95 3.27 -14.49
CA LYS A 259 15.21 2.02 -14.67
C LYS A 259 13.81 2.25 -15.25
N ASP A 260 13.10 3.26 -14.76
CA ASP A 260 11.77 3.67 -15.20
C ASP A 260 11.74 5.18 -15.50
N PRO A 261 12.02 5.58 -16.73
CA PRO A 261 12.19 6.99 -17.09
C PRO A 261 10.92 7.85 -16.93
N GLN A 262 9.75 7.25 -16.93
CA GLN A 262 8.47 7.96 -16.95
C GLN A 262 7.68 7.83 -15.64
N ARG A 263 8.17 7.07 -14.66
CA ARG A 263 7.46 6.87 -13.39
C ARG A 263 7.21 8.19 -12.68
N VAL A 264 5.99 8.42 -12.23
CA VAL A 264 5.69 9.54 -11.33
C VAL A 264 6.36 9.28 -9.97
N VAL A 265 7.06 10.28 -9.45
CA VAL A 265 7.77 10.22 -8.18
C VAL A 265 7.12 11.22 -7.22
N CYS A 266 6.71 10.73 -6.05
CA CYS A 266 6.10 11.53 -5.01
C CYS A 266 7.12 11.83 -3.91
N MET A 267 7.14 13.08 -3.42
CA MET A 267 8.05 13.52 -2.36
C MET A 267 7.32 14.42 -1.38
N MET A 268 7.70 14.37 -0.12
CA MET A 268 7.23 15.31 0.90
C MET A 268 8.36 15.87 1.74
N GLY A 269 8.12 17.01 2.41
CA GLY A 269 8.98 17.49 3.49
C GLY A 269 8.70 16.69 4.77
N THR A 270 8.49 17.33 5.93
CA THR A 270 8.03 16.57 7.11
C THR A 270 6.54 16.27 7.00
N TRP A 271 5.71 17.30 6.77
CA TRP A 271 4.24 17.21 6.58
C TRP A 271 3.74 18.11 5.46
N ASP A 272 4.63 18.89 4.83
CA ASP A 272 4.33 19.83 3.77
C ASP A 272 5.50 19.97 2.78
N ILE A 273 5.28 20.76 1.75
CA ILE A 273 6.26 20.94 0.67
C ILE A 273 7.24 22.11 0.89
N GLY A 274 7.11 22.84 2.00
CA GLY A 274 7.82 24.11 2.21
C GLY A 274 9.35 24.00 2.29
N LYS A 275 9.88 22.78 2.45
CA LYS A 275 11.33 22.50 2.51
C LYS A 275 11.85 21.72 1.32
N LEU A 276 10.97 21.39 0.39
CA LEU A 276 11.35 20.75 -0.86
C LEU A 276 11.90 21.78 -1.85
N PRO A 277 12.83 21.41 -2.73
CA PRO A 277 13.35 22.29 -3.77
C PRO A 277 12.30 22.48 -4.88
N ASN A 278 12.45 23.54 -5.69
CA ASN A 278 11.67 23.66 -6.92
C ASN A 278 12.11 22.58 -7.92
N PRO A 279 11.21 21.68 -8.39
CA PRO A 279 11.58 20.58 -9.29
C PRO A 279 12.28 21.03 -10.57
N ALA A 280 11.84 22.14 -11.16
CA ALA A 280 12.46 22.69 -12.36
C ALA A 280 13.93 23.09 -12.14
N LYS A 281 14.32 23.52 -10.92
CA LYS A 281 15.72 23.83 -10.58
C LYS A 281 16.57 22.58 -10.40
N MET A 282 15.94 21.46 -10.07
CA MET A 282 16.59 20.16 -9.91
C MET A 282 16.67 19.38 -11.24
N GLY A 283 15.95 19.82 -12.25
CA GLY A 283 15.76 19.07 -13.48
C GLY A 283 14.86 17.85 -13.33
N TRP A 284 14.01 17.83 -12.30
CA TRP A 284 13.07 16.75 -12.07
C TRP A 284 11.79 16.94 -12.89
N THR A 285 11.33 15.88 -13.53
CA THR A 285 10.05 15.77 -14.25
C THR A 285 9.20 14.68 -13.62
N ASP A 286 7.90 14.69 -13.90
CA ASP A 286 6.96 13.70 -13.37
C ASP A 286 7.05 13.56 -11.84
N VAL A 287 6.97 14.70 -11.17
CA VAL A 287 7.04 14.79 -9.70
C VAL A 287 5.71 15.30 -9.16
N VAL A 288 5.24 14.65 -8.12
CA VAL A 288 4.10 15.04 -7.27
C VAL A 288 4.65 15.44 -5.91
N TYR A 289 4.09 16.48 -5.31
CA TYR A 289 4.45 16.86 -3.96
C TYR A 289 3.32 16.58 -2.98
N GLN A 290 3.69 15.96 -1.87
CA GLN A 290 2.76 15.39 -0.90
C GLN A 290 2.60 16.26 0.35
N LEU A 291 1.38 16.23 0.88
CA LEU A 291 0.97 16.86 2.15
C LEU A 291 0.40 15.77 3.06
N HIS A 292 0.72 15.85 4.37
CA HIS A 292 -0.06 15.18 5.42
C HIS A 292 -0.74 16.22 6.28
N GLN A 293 -2.05 16.06 6.48
CA GLN A 293 -2.86 17.09 7.12
C GLN A 293 -3.76 16.51 8.20
N TYR A 294 -3.36 16.74 9.43
CA TYR A 294 -4.14 16.45 10.63
C TYR A 294 -4.42 17.76 11.34
N ASN A 295 -5.67 18.22 11.31
CA ASN A 295 -6.07 19.52 11.85
C ASN A 295 -7.48 19.45 12.42
N SER A 296 -7.80 20.30 13.39
CA SER A 296 -9.12 20.38 14.01
C SER A 296 -10.10 21.27 13.25
N ARG A 297 -9.65 22.02 12.23
CA ARG A 297 -10.41 23.05 11.54
C ARG A 297 -10.16 23.03 10.05
N ILE A 298 -11.21 23.28 9.28
CA ILE A 298 -11.15 23.27 7.82
C ILE A 298 -10.22 24.36 7.24
N ASP A 299 -10.14 25.54 7.89
CA ASP A 299 -9.25 26.61 7.46
C ASP A 299 -7.76 26.24 7.59
N GLY A 300 -7.40 25.30 8.46
CA GLY A 300 -6.06 24.72 8.54
C GLY A 300 -5.69 23.91 7.31
N PHE A 301 -6.63 23.14 6.75
CA PHE A 301 -6.44 22.39 5.50
C PHE A 301 -6.29 23.34 4.31
N GLN A 302 -7.19 24.31 4.16
CA GLN A 302 -7.12 25.30 3.08
C GLN A 302 -5.81 26.10 3.13
N SER A 303 -5.42 26.61 4.29
CA SER A 303 -4.23 27.46 4.42
C SER A 303 -2.94 26.74 4.04
N ARG A 304 -2.85 25.43 4.24
CA ARG A 304 -1.68 24.64 3.84
C ARG A 304 -1.62 24.45 2.33
N ILE A 305 -2.77 24.26 1.68
CA ILE A 305 -2.87 24.21 0.21
C ILE A 305 -2.46 25.56 -0.38
N ASP A 306 -3.00 26.66 0.15
CA ASP A 306 -2.67 28.03 -0.29
C ASP A 306 -1.18 28.33 -0.15
N ALA A 307 -0.56 27.95 0.97
CA ALA A 307 0.88 28.09 1.20
C ALA A 307 1.69 27.26 0.19
N SER A 308 1.23 26.07 -0.15
CA SER A 308 1.88 25.20 -1.15
C SER A 308 1.79 25.80 -2.54
N ARG A 309 0.63 26.27 -2.95
CA ARG A 309 0.41 26.94 -4.25
C ARG A 309 1.21 28.25 -4.38
N ALA A 310 1.39 28.96 -3.28
CA ALA A 310 2.18 30.20 -3.26
C ALA A 310 3.66 29.99 -3.61
N LEU A 311 4.20 28.77 -3.49
CA LEU A 311 5.57 28.44 -3.91
C LEU A 311 5.72 28.40 -5.44
N ARG A 312 4.63 28.26 -6.18
CA ARG A 312 4.58 28.25 -7.66
C ARG A 312 5.52 27.17 -8.27
N TYR A 313 5.51 25.99 -7.69
CA TYR A 313 6.35 24.88 -8.17
C TYR A 313 5.78 24.20 -9.42
N ASN A 314 4.51 24.46 -9.74
CA ASN A 314 3.79 23.89 -10.90
C ASN A 314 3.86 22.37 -10.92
N VAL A 315 3.46 21.75 -9.81
CA VAL A 315 3.38 20.30 -9.63
C VAL A 315 2.02 19.91 -9.07
N PRO A 316 1.53 18.70 -9.36
CA PRO A 316 0.33 18.18 -8.71
C PRO A 316 0.54 18.10 -7.20
N LEU A 317 -0.51 18.41 -6.42
CA LEU A 317 -0.53 18.17 -4.98
C LEU A 317 -1.28 16.87 -4.67
N TYR A 318 -0.78 16.18 -3.65
CA TYR A 318 -1.34 14.94 -3.15
C TYR A 318 -1.40 14.98 -1.61
N ALA A 319 -2.58 14.78 -1.04
CA ALA A 319 -2.76 14.55 0.38
C ALA A 319 -2.68 13.04 0.64
N GLY A 320 -1.48 12.56 1.00
CA GLY A 320 -1.21 11.14 1.22
C GLY A 320 -1.89 10.60 2.45
N GLU A 321 -1.99 11.46 3.48
CA GLU A 321 -2.72 11.16 4.71
C GLU A 321 -3.43 12.41 5.21
N PHE A 322 -4.64 12.21 5.71
CA PHE A 322 -5.40 13.26 6.37
C PHE A 322 -6.50 12.70 7.25
N HIS A 323 -6.80 13.42 8.32
CA HIS A 323 -7.98 13.20 9.16
C HIS A 323 -8.27 14.45 10.00
N PRO A 324 -9.53 14.75 10.32
CA PRO A 324 -9.85 15.81 11.28
C PRO A 324 -9.40 15.37 12.68
N THR A 325 -8.44 16.09 13.27
CA THR A 325 -7.80 15.69 14.52
C THR A 325 -7.65 16.89 15.47
N ALA A 326 -7.94 16.67 16.75
CA ALA A 326 -7.71 17.66 17.79
C ALA A 326 -6.20 17.91 17.95
N GLU A 327 -5.77 19.17 17.87
CA GLU A 327 -4.37 19.56 18.06
C GLU A 327 -3.91 19.42 19.53
N THR A 328 -4.85 19.49 20.45
CA THR A 328 -4.64 19.31 21.90
C THR A 328 -5.87 18.62 22.50
N GLU A 329 -5.73 18.01 23.69
CA GLU A 329 -6.85 17.40 24.41
C GLU A 329 -8.02 18.36 24.69
N SER A 330 -7.76 19.66 24.70
CA SER A 330 -8.78 20.71 24.89
C SER A 330 -9.35 21.27 23.59
N SER A 331 -8.78 20.93 22.43
CA SER A 331 -9.27 21.37 21.13
C SER A 331 -10.50 20.58 20.72
N GLN A 332 -11.50 21.28 20.18
CA GLN A 332 -12.63 20.61 19.54
C GLN A 332 -12.37 20.45 18.05
N VAL A 333 -12.66 19.28 17.52
CA VAL A 333 -12.70 19.06 16.08
C VAL A 333 -13.97 19.71 15.54
N ASN A 334 -13.82 20.59 14.53
CA ASN A 334 -14.91 21.38 13.95
C ASN A 334 -15.02 21.19 12.44
N CYS A 335 -14.58 20.06 11.94
CA CYS A 335 -14.75 19.65 10.53
C CYS A 335 -14.86 18.14 10.47
N THR A 336 -15.43 17.63 9.39
CA THR A 336 -15.55 16.21 9.08
C THR A 336 -14.58 15.83 7.95
N VAL A 337 -14.42 14.56 7.68
CA VAL A 337 -13.68 14.08 6.49
C VAL A 337 -14.35 14.60 5.22
N GLY A 338 -15.69 14.60 5.17
CA GLY A 338 -16.46 15.16 4.05
C GLY A 338 -16.15 16.63 3.79
N ASP A 339 -16.02 17.45 4.84
CA ASP A 339 -15.64 18.87 4.70
C ASP A 339 -14.23 19.03 4.08
N ILE A 340 -13.28 18.18 4.50
CA ILE A 340 -11.91 18.17 3.98
C ILE A 340 -11.91 17.77 2.49
N LEU A 341 -12.66 16.75 2.14
CA LEU A 341 -12.77 16.27 0.75
C LEU A 341 -13.39 17.35 -0.15
N ALA A 342 -14.36 18.13 0.34
CA ALA A 342 -14.91 19.26 -0.40
C ALA A 342 -13.81 20.28 -0.78
N VAL A 343 -12.89 20.57 0.15
CA VAL A 343 -11.74 21.44 -0.11
C VAL A 343 -10.78 20.81 -1.13
N TYR A 344 -10.41 19.53 -0.96
CA TYR A 344 -9.47 18.87 -1.86
C TYR A 344 -10.01 18.78 -3.29
N GLU A 345 -11.29 18.46 -3.46
CA GLU A 345 -11.93 18.42 -4.76
C GLU A 345 -11.97 19.79 -5.44
N ALA A 346 -12.31 20.85 -4.69
CA ALA A 346 -12.32 22.22 -5.20
C ALA A 346 -10.93 22.71 -5.62
N GLU A 347 -9.89 22.33 -4.87
CA GLU A 347 -8.51 22.77 -5.08
C GLU A 347 -7.70 21.86 -6.01
N GLY A 348 -8.28 20.82 -6.52
CA GLY A 348 -7.56 19.92 -7.42
C GLY A 348 -6.50 19.05 -6.74
N VAL A 349 -6.61 18.78 -5.44
CA VAL A 349 -5.69 17.93 -4.67
C VAL A 349 -6.07 16.46 -4.84
N ASN A 350 -5.13 15.58 -5.20
CA ASN A 350 -5.29 14.14 -5.14
C ASN A 350 -5.25 13.70 -3.68
N TRP A 351 -5.91 12.60 -3.32
CA TRP A 351 -5.98 12.23 -1.91
C TRP A 351 -6.12 10.73 -1.65
N THR A 352 -5.59 10.29 -0.49
CA THR A 352 -5.87 8.99 0.12
C THR A 352 -6.15 9.19 1.61
N VAL A 353 -7.34 8.75 2.05
CA VAL A 353 -7.74 8.88 3.46
C VAL A 353 -6.95 7.90 4.33
N TRP A 354 -6.55 8.31 5.51
CA TRP A 354 -6.00 7.43 6.53
C TRP A 354 -7.13 6.97 7.46
N THR A 355 -7.56 5.68 7.48
CA THR A 355 -7.02 4.57 6.71
C THR A 355 -8.12 3.53 6.47
N TRP A 356 -7.85 2.51 5.62
CA TRP A 356 -8.85 1.49 5.24
C TRP A 356 -9.33 0.68 6.42
N LYS A 357 -8.42 0.17 7.26
CA LYS A 357 -8.72 -0.80 8.29
C LYS A 357 -7.97 -0.52 9.57
N GLY A 358 -8.61 -0.72 10.69
CA GLY A 358 -8.04 -0.58 12.01
C GLY A 358 -8.55 -1.60 13.01
N TYR A 359 -7.77 -1.86 14.05
CA TYR A 359 -8.07 -2.77 15.13
C TYR A 359 -7.89 -2.06 16.46
N ASN A 360 -8.76 -2.22 17.32
CA ASN A 360 -8.99 -1.89 18.71
C ASN A 360 -10.18 -0.93 18.93
N SER A 361 -10.72 -0.93 20.14
CA SER A 361 -11.91 -0.14 20.47
C SER A 361 -11.69 1.36 20.32
N TRP A 362 -10.51 1.87 20.68
CA TRP A 362 -10.24 3.30 20.60
C TRP A 362 -10.19 3.79 19.15
N ALA A 363 -9.48 3.06 18.31
CA ALA A 363 -9.34 3.40 16.91
C ALA A 363 -10.69 3.36 16.17
N ALA A 364 -11.52 2.35 16.43
CA ALA A 364 -12.86 2.24 15.85
C ALA A 364 -13.81 3.34 16.33
N TRP A 365 -13.66 3.83 17.58
CA TRP A 365 -14.48 4.91 18.13
C TRP A 365 -14.10 6.29 17.60
N ALA A 366 -12.89 6.44 17.11
CA ALA A 366 -12.38 7.71 16.61
C ALA A 366 -12.76 8.00 15.14
N ASP A 367 -13.56 7.15 14.51
CA ASP A 367 -13.99 7.27 13.10
C ASP A 367 -12.82 7.38 12.10
N TRP A 368 -11.67 6.76 12.43
CA TRP A 368 -10.47 6.81 11.60
C TRP A 368 -10.47 5.81 10.45
N PHE A 369 -11.38 4.83 10.47
CA PHE A 369 -11.32 3.66 9.60
C PHE A 369 -12.61 3.46 8.82
N ILE A 370 -12.47 2.97 7.61
CA ILE A 370 -13.60 2.47 6.80
C ILE A 370 -14.09 1.13 7.37
N TYR A 371 -13.15 0.26 7.76
CA TYR A 371 -13.43 -0.97 8.49
C TYR A 371 -12.70 -0.98 9.82
N GLY A 372 -13.40 -1.25 10.92
CA GLY A 372 -12.83 -1.27 12.26
C GLY A 372 -13.34 -2.43 13.10
N SER A 373 -12.54 -2.85 14.09
CA SER A 373 -12.93 -3.87 15.07
C SER A 373 -12.74 -3.37 16.50
N THR A 374 -13.68 -3.74 17.38
CA THR A 374 -13.60 -3.47 18.83
C THR A 374 -13.18 -4.70 19.64
N GLU A 375 -12.73 -5.77 18.97
CA GLU A 375 -12.44 -7.05 19.61
C GLU A 375 -11.03 -7.12 20.22
N ASP A 376 -10.83 -6.54 21.40
CA ASP A 376 -9.52 -6.46 22.08
C ASP A 376 -8.87 -7.84 22.36
N LYS A 377 -9.64 -8.94 22.36
CA LYS A 377 -9.13 -10.30 22.59
C LYS A 377 -8.11 -10.80 21.56
N LEU A 378 -8.06 -10.15 20.39
CA LEU A 378 -7.13 -10.49 19.32
C LEU A 378 -5.82 -9.69 19.37
N MET A 379 -5.67 -8.81 20.37
CA MET A 379 -4.41 -8.11 20.62
C MET A 379 -3.30 -9.10 20.96
N VAL A 380 -2.19 -9.03 20.26
CA VAL A 380 -0.98 -9.84 20.51
C VAL A 380 -0.10 -9.14 21.51
N ASP A 381 0.34 -9.88 22.53
CA ASP A 381 1.45 -9.51 23.40
C ASP A 381 2.74 -10.18 22.90
N PRO A 382 3.64 -9.46 22.21
CA PRO A 382 4.82 -10.07 21.60
C PRO A 382 5.79 -10.69 22.63
N GLU A 383 5.73 -10.29 23.88
CA GLU A 383 6.59 -10.81 24.93
C GLU A 383 6.04 -12.09 25.60
N LYS A 384 4.70 -12.30 25.59
CA LYS A 384 4.07 -13.35 26.40
C LYS A 384 3.35 -14.42 25.59
N ASP A 385 2.63 -14.03 24.51
CA ASP A 385 1.83 -14.98 23.74
C ASP A 385 2.71 -16.07 23.11
N SER A 386 2.26 -17.30 23.12
CA SER A 386 2.93 -18.40 22.40
C SER A 386 2.85 -18.19 20.88
N PHE A 387 3.66 -18.93 20.13
CA PHE A 387 3.63 -18.92 18.67
C PHE A 387 2.24 -19.22 18.13
N GLU A 388 1.59 -20.25 18.68
CA GLU A 388 0.26 -20.69 18.28
C GLU A 388 -0.83 -19.65 18.62
N GLU A 389 -0.74 -18.99 19.78
CA GLU A 389 -1.68 -17.91 20.15
C GLU A 389 -1.54 -16.70 19.22
N ILE A 390 -0.31 -16.30 18.85
CA ILE A 390 -0.07 -15.22 17.90
C ILE A 390 -0.63 -15.60 16.52
N ALA A 391 -0.32 -16.82 16.06
CA ALA A 391 -0.80 -17.32 14.77
C ALA A 391 -2.34 -17.37 14.71
N GLU A 392 -3.01 -17.82 15.77
CA GLU A 392 -4.46 -17.84 15.87
C GLU A 392 -5.05 -16.42 15.82
N LYS A 393 -4.53 -15.49 16.64
CA LYS A 393 -4.96 -14.09 16.69
C LYS A 393 -4.80 -13.40 15.33
N TRP A 394 -3.64 -13.52 14.71
CA TRP A 394 -3.37 -12.85 13.44
C TRP A 394 -4.11 -13.49 12.25
N SER A 395 -4.36 -14.81 12.28
CA SER A 395 -5.20 -15.45 11.25
C SER A 395 -6.66 -15.01 11.28
N ALA A 396 -7.13 -14.48 12.42
CA ALA A 396 -8.50 -13.99 12.59
C ALA A 396 -8.71 -12.54 12.08
N MET A 397 -7.69 -11.92 11.46
CA MET A 397 -7.74 -10.50 11.04
C MET A 397 -8.43 -10.26 9.69
N LYS A 398 -9.04 -11.26 9.05
CA LYS A 398 -9.72 -11.09 7.77
C LYS A 398 -10.93 -10.17 7.87
N THR A 399 -11.03 -9.19 7.00
CA THR A 399 -12.13 -8.24 6.92
C THR A 399 -13.49 -8.93 6.68
N ASP A 400 -13.49 -9.99 5.86
CA ASP A 400 -14.67 -10.81 5.54
C ASP A 400 -15.06 -11.81 6.63
N GLY A 401 -14.30 -11.89 7.72
CA GLY A 401 -14.48 -12.85 8.81
C GLY A 401 -15.61 -12.52 9.81
N GLY A 402 -16.35 -11.44 9.62
CA GLY A 402 -17.45 -11.01 10.48
C GLY A 402 -17.02 -10.32 11.78
N GLN A 403 -15.76 -10.09 11.99
CA GLN A 403 -15.24 -9.36 13.15
C GLN A 403 -15.09 -7.86 12.89
N PHE A 404 -14.98 -7.47 11.62
CA PHE A 404 -14.85 -6.09 11.19
C PHE A 404 -16.19 -5.59 10.61
N TYR A 405 -16.55 -4.38 10.98
CA TYR A 405 -17.74 -3.68 10.49
C TYR A 405 -17.33 -2.43 9.71
N SER A 406 -18.20 -1.93 8.83
CA SER A 406 -18.00 -0.66 8.17
C SER A 406 -17.97 0.47 9.20
N GLY A 407 -16.95 1.32 9.10
CA GLY A 407 -16.86 2.55 9.90
C GLY A 407 -17.78 3.64 9.36
N HIS A 408 -17.74 4.82 9.98
CA HIS A 408 -18.58 5.96 9.58
C HIS A 408 -18.05 6.72 8.36
N LEU A 409 -16.78 6.52 7.98
CA LEU A 409 -16.15 7.26 6.88
C LEU A 409 -16.73 6.94 5.51
N ASP A 410 -17.34 5.78 5.30
CA ASP A 410 -17.96 5.43 4.04
C ASP A 410 -19.05 6.42 3.61
N GLU A 411 -19.90 6.87 4.56
CA GLU A 411 -20.95 7.86 4.30
C GLU A 411 -20.38 9.24 3.95
N GLU A 412 -19.28 9.66 4.58
CA GLU A 412 -18.64 10.96 4.34
C GLU A 412 -17.84 10.98 3.05
N VAL A 413 -17.28 9.85 2.63
CA VAL A 413 -16.42 9.73 1.46
C VAL A 413 -17.23 9.45 0.18
N ALA A 414 -18.29 8.67 0.27
CA ALA A 414 -19.12 8.25 -0.87
C ALA A 414 -19.57 9.39 -1.81
N PRO A 415 -19.95 10.60 -1.32
CA PRO A 415 -20.35 11.71 -2.19
C PRO A 415 -19.26 12.20 -3.15
N TYR A 416 -18.00 11.89 -2.90
CA TYR A 416 -16.84 12.33 -3.68
C TYR A 416 -16.29 11.24 -4.59
N LEU A 417 -16.85 10.03 -4.53
CA LEU A 417 -16.46 8.92 -5.37
C LEU A 417 -17.41 8.79 -6.57
N PRO A 418 -16.90 8.44 -7.76
CA PRO A 418 -17.76 8.03 -8.86
C PRO A 418 -18.49 6.72 -8.50
N ASP A 419 -19.53 6.38 -9.27
CA ASP A 419 -20.15 5.06 -9.14
C ASP A 419 -19.09 3.96 -9.18
N GLY A 420 -19.15 3.06 -8.22
CA GLY A 420 -18.19 1.97 -8.05
C GLY A 420 -18.05 1.13 -9.32
N LYS A 421 -16.88 0.56 -9.52
CA LYS A 421 -16.60 -0.33 -10.65
C LYS A 421 -16.99 -1.76 -10.27
N GLU A 422 -17.71 -2.46 -11.17
CA GLU A 422 -17.83 -3.91 -11.02
C GLU A 422 -16.43 -4.55 -11.13
N PRO A 423 -16.02 -5.39 -10.15
CA PRO A 423 -14.74 -6.06 -10.22
C PRO A 423 -14.67 -6.99 -11.43
N ALA A 424 -13.54 -7.03 -12.09
CA ALA A 424 -13.29 -8.03 -13.12
C ALA A 424 -13.38 -9.43 -12.49
N PRO A 425 -14.11 -10.38 -13.09
CA PRO A 425 -14.23 -11.71 -12.52
C PRO A 425 -12.86 -12.33 -12.34
N SER A 426 -12.55 -12.79 -11.11
CA SER A 426 -11.27 -13.41 -10.80
C SER A 426 -10.99 -14.58 -11.75
N THR A 427 -9.77 -14.69 -12.24
CA THR A 427 -9.35 -15.85 -13.02
C THR A 427 -9.56 -17.15 -12.23
N ASP A 428 -9.40 -17.11 -10.91
CA ASP A 428 -9.62 -18.25 -10.03
C ASP A 428 -11.11 -18.63 -9.93
N SER A 429 -12.03 -17.65 -9.88
CA SER A 429 -13.47 -17.96 -9.84
C SER A 429 -13.96 -18.54 -11.18
N LYS A 430 -13.45 -18.08 -12.32
CA LYS A 430 -13.74 -18.66 -13.64
C LYS A 430 -13.14 -20.07 -13.74
N PHE A 431 -11.92 -20.26 -13.24
CA PHE A 431 -11.26 -21.57 -13.23
C PHE A 431 -11.97 -22.55 -12.30
N ILE A 432 -12.32 -22.13 -11.09
CA ILE A 432 -13.10 -22.93 -10.14
C ILE A 432 -14.51 -23.22 -10.68
N ALA A 433 -15.20 -22.26 -11.29
CA ALA A 433 -16.50 -22.45 -11.90
C ALA A 433 -16.43 -23.38 -13.11
N PHE A 434 -15.38 -23.27 -13.92
CA PHE A 434 -15.12 -24.17 -15.05
C PHE A 434 -14.87 -25.61 -14.57
N PHE A 435 -14.02 -25.82 -13.57
CA PHE A 435 -13.80 -27.14 -12.99
C PHE A 435 -15.03 -27.72 -12.29
N LYS A 436 -15.76 -26.90 -11.52
CA LYS A 436 -17.04 -27.32 -10.92
C LYS A 436 -18.04 -27.74 -12.00
N ASN A 437 -18.08 -27.05 -13.15
CA ASN A 437 -18.94 -27.36 -14.27
C ASN A 437 -18.51 -28.66 -14.99
N ILE A 438 -17.20 -28.88 -15.14
CA ILE A 438 -16.63 -30.13 -15.66
C ILE A 438 -16.95 -31.30 -14.73
N ILE A 439 -16.67 -31.17 -13.44
CA ILE A 439 -16.95 -32.20 -12.43
C ILE A 439 -18.47 -32.55 -12.43
N ARG A 440 -19.33 -31.54 -12.50
CA ARG A 440 -20.77 -31.74 -12.59
C ARG A 440 -21.16 -32.53 -13.85
N LYS A 441 -20.59 -32.17 -15.00
CA LYS A 441 -20.84 -32.90 -16.26
C LYS A 441 -20.31 -34.32 -16.23
N PHE A 442 -19.13 -34.57 -15.63
CA PHE A 442 -18.63 -35.92 -15.43
C PHE A 442 -19.48 -36.75 -14.47
N LYS A 443 -19.99 -36.11 -13.38
CA LYS A 443 -20.92 -36.78 -12.46
C LYS A 443 -22.21 -37.19 -13.15
N THR A 444 -22.80 -36.29 -13.95
CA THR A 444 -24.02 -36.56 -14.72
C THR A 444 -23.78 -37.65 -15.77
N LEU A 445 -22.62 -37.65 -16.46
CA LEU A 445 -22.26 -38.67 -17.42
C LEU A 445 -22.04 -40.05 -16.74
N PHE A 446 -21.42 -40.04 -15.56
CA PHE A 446 -21.23 -41.27 -14.76
C PHE A 446 -22.59 -41.82 -14.27
N GLU A 447 -23.50 -40.98 -13.82
CA GLU A 447 -24.86 -41.38 -13.42
C GLU A 447 -25.64 -41.95 -14.62
N MET A 448 -25.52 -41.35 -15.81
CA MET A 448 -26.13 -41.87 -17.04
C MET A 448 -25.54 -43.24 -17.45
N ILE A 449 -24.22 -43.42 -17.29
CA ILE A 449 -23.56 -44.69 -17.58
C ILE A 449 -24.02 -45.77 -16.59
N VAL A 450 -24.16 -45.44 -15.31
CA VAL A 450 -24.67 -46.40 -14.31
C VAL A 450 -26.10 -46.82 -14.62
N VAL A 451 -26.95 -45.91 -15.07
CA VAL A 451 -28.36 -46.20 -15.45
C VAL A 451 -28.44 -47.06 -16.74
N ILE A 452 -27.45 -47.02 -17.61
CA ILE A 452 -27.42 -47.85 -18.85
C ILE A 452 -26.92 -49.29 -18.57
N PHE A 453 -26.17 -49.49 -17.48
CA PHE A 453 -25.59 -50.78 -17.13
C PHE A 453 -26.21 -51.46 -15.92
N THR A 454 -27.25 -50.85 -15.30
CA THR A 454 -28.18 -51.48 -14.33
C THR A 454 -29.57 -51.65 -14.92
#